data_2547591e91466d736d8eefd0fd71bdd4
#
_entry.id   2547591e91466d736d8eefd0fd71bdd4
#
_cell.length_a   1.000
_cell.length_b   1.000
_cell.length_c   1.000
_cell.angle_alpha   90.00
_cell.angle_beta   90.00
_cell.angle_gamma   90.00
#
_symmetry.space_group_name_H-M   'P 1'
#
loop_
_entity.id
_entity.type
_entity.pdbx_description
1 polymer ?
#
loop_
_entity_poly.entity_id
_entity_poly.type
_entity_poly.pdbx_seq_one_letter_code
_entity_poly.pdbx_strand_id
1 'polypeptide(L)'
;MTTVIKPIAPIRPIRPIIEVKDFVKQYGKFTAVKNINFTVDEGSVFAFLGPNGAGKSTTINTLCTIFEKTSGTLLIDGKDVSTQKNEVRKSIGVVFQDSTLDKKMTVEENLKMHCVFYKVPKSEVEERIKFVLELVDLLEWRKKPVASLSGGMKRRVEIARGLMHYPKVLFLDEPTTGLDPQTRAHVWEYILRLQKEKNITIFLTTHYMDEAEICGKVAIMDDGHIIAHDTPFGLKKAYTKDRAYITTGNPAALESLLDSHGVHYEKREKYHRVDMGEVPEFLQILSECRADISDIEIRKGTLNDVFLEITGREIREADASASKEGA
;
A
#
# COMPACT_ATOMS: atom_id res chain seq x y z
N MET A 1 -5.82 22.40 42.61
CA MET A 1 -5.50 21.07 42.06
C MET A 1 -4.54 21.26 40.89
N THR A 2 -3.26 21.00 41.11
CA THR A 2 -2.20 21.19 40.12
C THR A 2 -2.16 19.98 39.21
N THR A 3 -2.57 20.14 37.96
CA THR A 3 -2.52 19.07 36.97
C THR A 3 -1.05 18.81 36.64
N VAL A 4 -0.53 17.67 37.11
CA VAL A 4 0.82 17.19 36.76
C VAL A 4 0.81 16.73 35.34
N ILE A 5 1.36 17.53 34.43
CA ILE A 5 1.61 17.14 33.03
C ILE A 5 2.66 16.03 33.06
N LYS A 6 2.28 14.78 32.68
CA LYS A 6 3.26 13.71 32.53
C LYS A 6 4.27 14.11 31.47
N PRO A 7 5.58 13.91 31.70
CA PRO A 7 6.60 14.21 30.70
C PRO A 7 6.33 13.38 29.45
N ILE A 8 6.32 14.05 28.29
CA ILE A 8 6.26 13.40 26.96
C ILE A 8 7.48 12.49 26.87
N ALA A 9 7.24 11.20 26.64
CA ALA A 9 8.32 10.24 26.45
C ALA A 9 9.24 10.75 25.32
N PRO A 10 10.57 10.62 25.44
CA PRO A 10 11.50 11.08 24.42
C PRO A 10 11.14 10.43 23.09
N ILE A 11 10.98 11.26 22.05
CA ILE A 11 10.77 10.80 20.67
C ILE A 11 11.97 9.92 20.34
N ARG A 12 11.76 8.59 20.27
CA ARG A 12 12.81 7.69 19.80
C ARG A 12 13.16 8.10 18.38
N PRO A 13 14.45 8.23 18.01
CA PRO A 13 14.81 8.49 16.63
C PRO A 13 14.21 7.39 15.76
N ILE A 14 13.44 7.77 14.75
CA ILE A 14 12.82 6.85 13.80
C ILE A 14 13.97 6.13 13.10
N ARG A 15 14.13 4.82 13.36
CA ARG A 15 15.17 4.01 12.75
C ARG A 15 14.58 3.30 11.53
N PRO A 16 15.22 3.37 10.36
CA PRO A 16 14.78 2.58 9.23
C PRO A 16 14.94 1.09 9.55
N ILE A 17 13.89 0.30 9.32
CA ILE A 17 13.91 -1.15 9.45
C ILE A 17 14.24 -1.83 8.13
N ILE A 18 13.94 -1.17 7.00
CA ILE A 18 14.36 -1.58 5.66
C ILE A 18 15.19 -0.47 5.06
N GLU A 19 16.38 -0.81 4.57
CA GLU A 19 17.25 0.10 3.85
C GLU A 19 17.65 -0.53 2.52
N VAL A 20 17.40 0.19 1.44
CA VAL A 20 17.76 -0.22 0.07
C VAL A 20 18.58 0.88 -0.57
N LYS A 21 19.80 0.52 -1.03
CA LYS A 21 20.73 1.45 -1.67
C LYS A 21 21.26 0.83 -2.96
N ASP A 22 21.13 1.58 -4.05
CA ASP A 22 21.65 1.25 -5.38
C ASP A 22 21.23 -0.14 -5.87
N PHE A 23 20.00 -0.55 -5.53
CA PHE A 23 19.51 -1.88 -5.83
C PHE A 23 19.23 -2.07 -7.30
N VAL A 24 19.88 -3.09 -7.89
CA VAL A 24 19.66 -3.56 -9.26
C VAL A 24 19.31 -5.04 -9.24
N LYS A 25 18.30 -5.42 -10.03
CA LYS A 25 18.00 -6.82 -10.34
C LYS A 25 17.88 -7.03 -11.83
N GLN A 26 18.75 -7.92 -12.33
CA GLN A 26 18.82 -8.28 -13.74
C GLN A 26 18.57 -9.78 -13.94
N TYR A 27 17.87 -10.12 -15.00
CA TYR A 27 17.63 -11.48 -15.48
C TYR A 27 18.18 -11.59 -16.90
N GLY A 28 19.35 -12.20 -17.06
CA GLY A 28 20.03 -12.21 -18.35
C GLY A 28 20.28 -10.78 -18.88
N LYS A 29 19.66 -10.42 -20.00
CA LYS A 29 19.74 -9.09 -20.59
C LYS A 29 18.66 -8.11 -20.09
N PHE A 30 17.65 -8.60 -19.39
CA PHE A 30 16.53 -7.78 -18.91
C PHE A 30 16.80 -7.26 -17.49
N THR A 31 16.77 -5.94 -17.30
CA THR A 31 16.91 -5.31 -15.99
C THR A 31 15.52 -4.99 -15.43
N ALA A 32 15.07 -5.78 -14.46
CA ALA A 32 13.75 -5.65 -13.85
C ALA A 32 13.68 -4.57 -12.77
N VAL A 33 14.80 -4.26 -12.11
CA VAL A 33 14.91 -3.15 -11.13
C VAL A 33 16.19 -2.39 -11.41
N LYS A 34 16.08 -1.08 -11.53
CA LYS A 34 17.09 -0.20 -12.11
C LYS A 34 17.55 0.86 -11.10
N ASN A 35 18.50 0.48 -10.23
CA ASN A 35 19.15 1.40 -9.27
C ASN A 35 18.17 2.16 -8.36
N ILE A 36 17.33 1.43 -7.61
CA ILE A 36 16.38 2.05 -6.70
C ILE A 36 16.97 2.25 -5.30
N ASN A 37 16.52 3.34 -4.66
CA ASN A 37 16.93 3.74 -3.31
C ASN A 37 15.70 4.11 -2.50
N PHE A 38 15.51 3.53 -1.32
CA PHE A 38 14.45 3.89 -0.38
C PHE A 38 14.71 3.35 1.02
N THR A 39 13.98 3.89 1.99
CA THR A 39 13.96 3.41 3.37
C THR A 39 12.53 3.25 3.86
N VAL A 40 12.31 2.30 4.78
CA VAL A 40 11.04 2.10 5.46
C VAL A 40 11.25 2.22 6.96
N ASP A 41 10.47 3.07 7.59
CA ASP A 41 10.55 3.31 9.02
C ASP A 41 9.90 2.17 9.83
N GLU A 42 10.46 1.84 10.99
CA GLU A 42 9.91 0.82 11.89
C GLU A 42 8.48 1.19 12.32
N GLY A 43 7.57 0.21 12.31
CA GLY A 43 6.17 0.38 12.70
C GLY A 43 5.34 1.20 11.71
N SER A 44 5.81 1.46 10.49
CA SER A 44 5.06 2.16 9.45
C SER A 44 4.33 1.21 8.48
N VAL A 45 3.42 1.77 7.69
CA VAL A 45 2.81 1.10 6.52
C VAL A 45 3.39 1.76 5.27
N PHE A 46 4.07 0.96 4.45
CA PHE A 46 4.75 1.40 3.23
C PHE A 46 4.21 0.64 2.03
N ALA A 47 3.92 1.34 0.94
CA ALA A 47 3.44 0.72 -0.29
C ALA A 47 4.35 0.98 -1.48
N PHE A 48 4.57 -0.06 -2.29
CA PHE A 48 4.94 0.08 -3.70
C PHE A 48 3.68 0.11 -4.55
N LEU A 49 3.43 1.24 -5.19
CA LEU A 49 2.36 1.47 -6.14
C LEU A 49 2.90 1.44 -7.56
N GLY A 50 2.18 0.85 -8.50
CA GLY A 50 2.57 0.86 -9.92
C GLY A 50 1.95 -0.27 -10.72
N PRO A 51 2.08 -0.22 -12.05
CA PRO A 51 1.51 -1.23 -12.95
C PRO A 51 2.20 -2.59 -12.83
N ASN A 52 1.59 -3.61 -13.42
CA ASN A 52 2.22 -4.91 -13.57
C ASN A 52 3.49 -4.79 -14.40
N GLY A 53 4.55 -5.51 -13.98
CA GLY A 53 5.86 -5.42 -14.62
C GLY A 53 6.75 -4.26 -14.16
N ALA A 54 6.29 -3.35 -13.30
CA ALA A 54 7.09 -2.23 -12.79
C ALA A 54 8.29 -2.63 -11.90
N GLY A 55 8.41 -3.89 -11.48
CA GLY A 55 9.49 -4.37 -10.62
C GLY A 55 9.11 -4.56 -9.15
N LYS A 56 7.85 -4.33 -8.76
CA LYS A 56 7.37 -4.41 -7.37
C LYS A 56 7.61 -5.80 -6.75
N SER A 57 7.04 -6.86 -7.34
CA SER A 57 7.18 -8.24 -6.83
C SER A 57 8.63 -8.74 -6.92
N THR A 58 9.41 -8.28 -7.92
CA THR A 58 10.85 -8.56 -7.99
C THR A 58 11.59 -7.98 -6.78
N THR A 59 11.26 -6.75 -6.39
CA THR A 59 11.87 -6.09 -5.24
C THR A 59 11.48 -6.79 -3.93
N ILE A 60 10.18 -7.06 -3.74
CA ILE A 60 9.70 -7.79 -2.53
C ILE A 60 10.36 -9.17 -2.43
N ASN A 61 10.41 -9.93 -3.51
CA ASN A 61 10.99 -11.26 -3.52
C ASN A 61 12.51 -11.26 -3.24
N THR A 62 13.22 -10.19 -3.64
CA THR A 62 14.64 -10.02 -3.29
C THR A 62 14.81 -9.66 -1.82
N LEU A 63 13.99 -8.75 -1.27
CA LEU A 63 13.98 -8.43 0.15
C LEU A 63 13.65 -9.67 1.01
N CYS A 64 12.69 -10.48 0.56
CA CYS A 64 12.31 -11.74 1.21
C CYS A 64 13.34 -12.87 1.06
N THR A 65 14.52 -12.60 0.47
CA THR A 65 15.60 -13.58 0.26
C THR A 65 15.25 -14.73 -0.69
N ILE A 66 14.23 -14.57 -1.53
CA ILE A 66 13.82 -15.57 -2.53
C ILE A 66 14.68 -15.44 -3.78
N PHE A 67 14.91 -14.20 -4.24
CA PHE A 67 15.79 -13.90 -5.35
C PHE A 67 17.10 -13.27 -4.86
N GLU A 68 18.21 -13.57 -5.56
CA GLU A 68 19.46 -12.87 -5.33
C GLU A 68 19.43 -11.49 -6.00
N LYS A 69 19.99 -10.49 -5.35
CA LYS A 69 20.26 -9.19 -5.97
C LYS A 69 21.37 -9.30 -7.02
N THR A 70 21.35 -8.44 -8.02
CA THR A 70 22.48 -8.31 -8.96
C THR A 70 23.53 -7.39 -8.37
N SER A 71 23.13 -6.24 -7.80
CA SER A 71 24.01 -5.31 -7.08
C SER A 71 23.21 -4.47 -6.07
N GLY A 72 23.93 -3.63 -5.31
CA GLY A 72 23.35 -2.76 -4.29
C GLY A 72 23.38 -3.37 -2.89
N THR A 73 22.86 -2.62 -1.93
CA THR A 73 22.77 -3.02 -0.51
C THR A 73 21.30 -3.06 -0.09
N LEU A 74 20.87 -4.19 0.43
CA LEU A 74 19.51 -4.39 0.96
C LEU A 74 19.63 -4.91 2.39
N LEU A 75 19.16 -4.12 3.35
CA LEU A 75 19.16 -4.48 4.77
C LEU A 75 17.74 -4.56 5.31
N ILE A 76 17.47 -5.56 6.14
CA ILE A 76 16.25 -5.67 6.95
C ILE A 76 16.67 -5.86 8.41
N ASP A 77 16.18 -4.99 9.29
CA ASP A 77 16.60 -4.97 10.71
C ASP A 77 18.13 -4.94 10.88
N GLY A 78 18.81 -4.20 9.98
CA GLY A 78 20.26 -4.07 9.93
C GLY A 78 21.02 -5.30 9.38
N LYS A 79 20.31 -6.31 8.83
CA LYS A 79 20.88 -7.57 8.33
C LYS A 79 20.83 -7.63 6.80
N ASP A 80 21.92 -7.96 6.14
CA ASP A 80 21.99 -8.04 4.67
C ASP A 80 21.23 -9.28 4.16
N VAL A 81 20.34 -9.05 3.17
CA VAL A 81 19.47 -10.09 2.62
C VAL A 81 20.20 -11.21 1.87
N SER A 82 21.44 -11.00 1.46
CA SER A 82 22.24 -12.00 0.73
C SER A 82 23.12 -12.84 1.66
N THR A 83 23.76 -12.20 2.64
CA THR A 83 24.75 -12.85 3.53
C THR A 83 24.15 -13.36 4.84
N GLN A 84 23.05 -12.77 5.32
CA GLN A 84 22.40 -13.08 6.59
C GLN A 84 20.94 -13.57 6.41
N LYS A 85 20.71 -14.41 5.38
CA LYS A 85 19.37 -14.88 4.98
C LYS A 85 18.54 -15.47 6.13
N ASN A 86 19.16 -16.27 6.98
CA ASN A 86 18.44 -16.95 8.07
C ASN A 86 17.96 -15.96 9.14
N GLU A 87 18.75 -14.94 9.44
CA GLU A 87 18.42 -13.88 10.39
C GLU A 87 17.33 -12.97 9.82
N VAL A 88 17.45 -12.62 8.53
CA VAL A 88 16.40 -11.85 7.81
C VAL A 88 15.08 -12.62 7.84
N ARG A 89 15.06 -13.90 7.47
CA ARG A 89 13.86 -14.74 7.47
C ARG A 89 13.17 -14.83 8.82
N LYS A 90 13.90 -14.77 9.92
CA LYS A 90 13.31 -14.72 11.27
C LYS A 90 12.64 -13.37 11.57
N SER A 91 13.10 -12.30 10.92
CA SER A 91 12.58 -10.94 11.13
C SER A 91 11.38 -10.61 10.23
N ILE A 92 11.08 -11.45 9.21
CA ILE A 92 10.05 -11.16 8.21
C ILE A 92 8.95 -12.23 8.19
N GLY A 93 7.70 -11.80 8.01
CA GLY A 93 6.59 -12.62 7.55
C GLY A 93 6.27 -12.30 6.09
N VAL A 94 5.82 -13.27 5.31
CA VAL A 94 5.53 -13.06 3.88
C VAL A 94 4.18 -13.65 3.54
N VAL A 95 3.36 -12.87 2.84
CA VAL A 95 2.10 -13.27 2.24
C VAL A 95 2.20 -13.01 0.75
N PHE A 96 2.26 -14.07 -0.04
CA PHE A 96 2.40 -14.00 -1.50
C PHE A 96 1.06 -13.69 -2.17
N GLN A 97 1.11 -13.28 -3.43
CA GLN A 97 -0.07 -13.05 -4.25
C GLN A 97 -0.93 -14.32 -4.36
N ASP A 98 -0.30 -15.43 -4.72
CA ASP A 98 -0.96 -16.73 -4.76
C ASP A 98 -1.01 -17.40 -3.38
N SER A 99 -2.11 -18.10 -3.12
CA SER A 99 -2.27 -18.82 -1.87
C SER A 99 -1.30 -19.99 -1.75
N THR A 100 -0.55 -20.00 -0.65
CA THR A 100 0.41 -21.04 -0.30
C THR A 100 -0.06 -21.94 0.86
N LEU A 101 -1.36 -21.90 1.19
CA LEU A 101 -1.98 -22.79 2.16
C LEU A 101 -2.20 -24.18 1.57
N ASP A 102 -1.93 -25.22 2.35
CA ASP A 102 -2.36 -26.57 1.98
C ASP A 102 -3.88 -26.72 2.18
N LYS A 103 -4.58 -26.87 1.05
CA LYS A 103 -6.05 -26.97 1.02
C LYS A 103 -6.59 -28.25 1.68
N LYS A 104 -5.77 -29.30 1.82
CA LYS A 104 -6.14 -30.57 2.45
C LYS A 104 -6.01 -30.53 3.96
N MET A 105 -5.22 -29.60 4.48
CA MET A 105 -5.03 -29.38 5.90
C MET A 105 -6.10 -28.45 6.48
N THR A 106 -6.34 -28.56 7.78
CA THR A 106 -7.10 -27.57 8.55
C THR A 106 -6.31 -26.27 8.69
N VAL A 107 -7.00 -25.20 9.12
CA VAL A 107 -6.36 -23.92 9.46
C VAL A 107 -5.26 -24.13 10.50
N GLU A 108 -5.55 -24.85 11.58
CA GLU A 108 -4.59 -25.13 12.64
C GLU A 108 -3.36 -25.89 12.17
N GLU A 109 -3.54 -26.92 11.32
CA GLU A 109 -2.43 -27.71 10.80
C GLU A 109 -1.50 -26.86 9.91
N ASN A 110 -2.04 -25.98 9.08
CA ASN A 110 -1.24 -25.01 8.31
C ASN A 110 -0.40 -24.11 9.23
N LEU A 111 -1.00 -23.61 10.33
CA LEU A 111 -0.29 -22.76 11.29
C LEU A 111 0.78 -23.56 12.06
N LYS A 112 0.47 -24.79 12.51
CA LYS A 112 1.42 -25.68 13.19
C LYS A 112 2.62 -26.03 12.32
N MET A 113 2.37 -26.32 11.04
CA MET A 113 3.45 -26.60 10.09
C MET A 113 4.41 -25.41 9.98
N HIS A 114 3.89 -24.18 9.94
CA HIS A 114 4.71 -22.97 9.90
C HIS A 114 5.55 -22.81 11.18
N CYS A 115 4.98 -23.11 12.36
CA CYS A 115 5.72 -23.13 13.63
C CYS A 115 6.92 -24.07 13.61
N VAL A 116 6.79 -25.23 12.96
CA VAL A 116 7.90 -26.18 12.83
C VAL A 116 9.03 -25.59 11.98
N PHE A 117 8.72 -24.95 10.86
CA PHE A 117 9.74 -24.32 10.00
C PHE A 117 10.51 -23.23 10.72
N TYR A 118 9.84 -22.41 11.54
CA TYR A 118 10.45 -21.33 12.31
C TYR A 118 10.97 -21.74 13.70
N LYS A 119 10.90 -23.04 14.03
CA LYS A 119 11.35 -23.61 15.32
C LYS A 119 10.71 -22.91 16.53
N VAL A 120 9.43 -22.58 16.43
CA VAL A 120 8.65 -22.02 17.54
C VAL A 120 8.62 -23.04 18.68
N PRO A 121 8.90 -22.64 19.94
CA PRO A 121 8.83 -23.56 21.08
C PRO A 121 7.45 -24.24 21.18
N LYS A 122 7.43 -25.56 21.40
CA LYS A 122 6.18 -26.32 21.47
C LYS A 122 5.21 -25.79 22.53
N SER A 123 5.73 -25.25 23.64
CA SER A 123 4.96 -24.63 24.72
C SER A 123 4.21 -23.36 24.30
N GLU A 124 4.66 -22.67 23.24
CA GLU A 124 4.08 -21.39 22.79
C GLU A 124 3.14 -21.58 21.61
N VAL A 125 3.18 -22.72 20.91
CA VAL A 125 2.43 -22.94 19.66
C VAL A 125 0.93 -22.73 19.83
N GLU A 126 0.37 -23.26 20.91
CA GLU A 126 -1.08 -23.20 21.17
C GLU A 126 -1.55 -21.77 21.42
N GLU A 127 -0.82 -21.04 22.26
CA GLU A 127 -1.08 -19.64 22.56
C GLU A 127 -0.97 -18.75 21.32
N ARG A 128 0.07 -18.97 20.52
CA ARG A 128 0.29 -18.20 19.28
C ARG A 128 -0.81 -18.47 18.26
N ILE A 129 -1.24 -19.73 18.07
CA ILE A 129 -2.35 -20.07 17.18
C ILE A 129 -3.63 -19.36 17.61
N LYS A 130 -3.96 -19.44 18.90
CA LYS A 130 -5.13 -18.75 19.44
C LYS A 130 -5.04 -17.26 19.16
N PHE A 131 -3.93 -16.64 19.54
CA PHE A 131 -3.69 -15.22 19.36
C PHE A 131 -3.85 -14.76 17.89
N VAL A 132 -3.18 -15.40 16.92
CA VAL A 132 -3.26 -14.98 15.52
C VAL A 132 -4.63 -15.22 14.90
N LEU A 133 -5.36 -16.27 15.33
CA LEU A 133 -6.71 -16.54 14.85
C LEU A 133 -7.75 -15.58 15.45
N GLU A 134 -7.61 -15.19 16.71
CA GLU A 134 -8.42 -14.11 17.33
C GLU A 134 -8.19 -12.78 16.59
N LEU A 135 -6.94 -12.47 16.27
CA LEU A 135 -6.57 -11.24 15.59
C LEU A 135 -7.23 -11.09 14.21
N VAL A 136 -7.42 -12.19 13.48
CA VAL A 136 -8.04 -12.20 12.15
C VAL A 136 -9.50 -12.70 12.17
N ASP A 137 -10.13 -12.81 13.35
CA ASP A 137 -11.51 -13.26 13.58
C ASP A 137 -11.84 -14.62 12.91
N LEU A 138 -10.94 -15.60 13.08
CA LEU A 138 -11.07 -16.95 12.51
C LEU A 138 -10.89 -18.07 13.55
N LEU A 139 -10.98 -17.77 14.85
CA LEU A 139 -10.79 -18.78 15.89
C LEU A 139 -11.76 -19.96 15.76
N GLU A 140 -13.02 -19.70 15.44
CA GLU A 140 -14.06 -20.75 15.26
C GLU A 140 -13.79 -21.63 14.04
N TRP A 141 -13.00 -21.15 13.07
CA TRP A 141 -12.62 -21.88 11.86
C TRP A 141 -11.34 -22.71 12.02
N ARG A 142 -10.74 -22.68 13.20
CA ARG A 142 -9.45 -23.30 13.52
C ARG A 142 -9.33 -24.74 13.02
N LYS A 143 -10.36 -25.56 13.25
CA LYS A 143 -10.38 -26.99 12.90
C LYS A 143 -11.05 -27.30 11.56
N LYS A 144 -11.41 -26.29 10.78
CA LYS A 144 -12.02 -26.47 9.47
C LYS A 144 -10.94 -26.63 8.41
N PRO A 145 -11.18 -27.47 7.38
CA PRO A 145 -10.27 -27.57 6.24
C PRO A 145 -10.17 -26.23 5.49
N VAL A 146 -8.96 -25.88 5.06
CA VAL A 146 -8.73 -24.64 4.28
C VAL A 146 -9.53 -24.64 2.98
N ALA A 147 -9.82 -25.80 2.39
CA ALA A 147 -10.65 -25.91 1.19
C ALA A 147 -12.05 -25.31 1.37
N SER A 148 -12.62 -25.36 2.58
CA SER A 148 -13.98 -24.85 2.89
C SER A 148 -14.06 -23.34 3.12
N LEU A 149 -12.92 -22.64 3.15
CA LEU A 149 -12.86 -21.20 3.42
C LEU A 149 -13.12 -20.39 2.15
N SER A 150 -13.74 -19.21 2.31
CA SER A 150 -13.83 -18.20 1.24
C SER A 150 -12.43 -17.64 0.89
N GLY A 151 -12.30 -16.94 -0.24
CA GLY A 151 -11.05 -16.30 -0.64
C GLY A 151 -10.50 -15.35 0.42
N GLY A 152 -11.36 -14.47 0.95
CA GLY A 152 -10.98 -13.53 2.01
C GLY A 152 -10.59 -14.21 3.32
N MET A 153 -11.28 -15.32 3.69
CA MET A 153 -10.89 -16.11 4.86
C MET A 153 -9.52 -16.76 4.67
N LYS A 154 -9.24 -17.33 3.47
CA LYS A 154 -7.91 -17.86 3.14
C LYS A 154 -6.84 -16.79 3.26
N ARG A 155 -7.11 -15.59 2.76
CA ARG A 155 -6.17 -14.45 2.85
C ARG A 155 -5.87 -14.09 4.31
N ARG A 156 -6.89 -14.05 5.17
CA ARG A 156 -6.73 -13.82 6.61
C ARG A 156 -5.90 -14.92 7.29
N VAL A 157 -6.08 -16.19 6.92
CA VAL A 157 -5.25 -17.31 7.42
C VAL A 157 -3.80 -17.17 6.98
N GLU A 158 -3.52 -16.70 5.76
CA GLU A 158 -2.15 -16.43 5.28
C GLU A 158 -1.48 -15.33 6.08
N ILE A 159 -2.19 -14.24 6.37
CA ILE A 159 -1.71 -13.16 7.25
C ILE A 159 -1.41 -13.73 8.64
N ALA A 160 -2.37 -14.48 9.25
CA ALA A 160 -2.17 -15.13 10.53
C ALA A 160 -0.94 -16.06 10.54
N ARG A 161 -0.75 -16.85 9.48
CA ARG A 161 0.42 -17.72 9.31
C ARG A 161 1.71 -16.92 9.26
N GLY A 162 1.75 -15.81 8.51
CA GLY A 162 2.91 -14.93 8.43
C GLY A 162 3.33 -14.33 9.76
N LEU A 163 2.43 -14.29 10.75
CA LEU A 163 2.66 -13.74 12.08
C LEU A 163 3.08 -14.76 13.14
N MET A 164 3.04 -16.06 12.84
CA MET A 164 3.24 -17.13 13.82
C MET A 164 4.59 -17.08 14.57
N HIS A 165 5.62 -16.51 13.97
CA HIS A 165 6.97 -16.39 14.54
C HIS A 165 7.31 -14.97 15.03
N TYR A 166 6.29 -14.07 15.12
CA TYR A 166 6.41 -12.67 15.56
C TYR A 166 7.45 -11.86 14.75
N PRO A 167 7.24 -11.72 13.43
CA PRO A 167 8.13 -10.94 12.58
C PRO A 167 8.08 -9.46 12.93
N LYS A 168 9.16 -8.72 12.64
CA LYS A 168 9.19 -7.26 12.72
C LYS A 168 8.59 -6.59 11.47
N VAL A 169 8.71 -7.25 10.32
CA VAL A 169 8.19 -6.77 9.04
C VAL A 169 7.28 -7.82 8.43
N LEU A 170 6.10 -7.42 8.00
CA LEU A 170 5.17 -8.25 7.23
C LEU A 170 5.14 -7.75 5.79
N PHE A 171 5.61 -8.58 4.86
CA PHE A 171 5.52 -8.35 3.42
C PHE A 171 4.22 -8.91 2.88
N LEU A 172 3.51 -8.10 2.10
CA LEU A 172 2.22 -8.44 1.49
C LEU A 172 2.31 -8.15 -0.02
N ASP A 173 2.40 -9.19 -0.85
CA ASP A 173 2.39 -9.02 -2.30
C ASP A 173 0.96 -9.04 -2.80
N GLU A 174 0.46 -7.89 -3.23
CA GLU A 174 -0.91 -7.64 -3.71
C GLU A 174 -1.99 -8.30 -2.80
N PRO A 175 -2.11 -7.86 -1.52
CA PRO A 175 -2.85 -8.60 -0.49
C PRO A 175 -4.34 -8.76 -0.75
N THR A 176 -4.94 -7.95 -1.60
CA THR A 176 -6.40 -7.90 -1.79
C THR A 176 -6.83 -8.17 -3.23
N THR A 177 -5.89 -8.51 -4.11
CA THR A 177 -6.20 -8.84 -5.50
C THR A 177 -7.20 -9.98 -5.60
N GLY A 178 -8.25 -9.80 -6.41
CA GLY A 178 -9.32 -10.79 -6.59
C GLY A 178 -10.34 -10.87 -5.45
N LEU A 179 -10.30 -9.98 -4.46
CA LEU A 179 -11.30 -9.86 -3.40
C LEU A 179 -12.36 -8.81 -3.76
N ASP A 180 -13.59 -9.07 -3.34
CA ASP A 180 -14.66 -8.07 -3.42
C ASP A 180 -14.38 -6.87 -2.49
N PRO A 181 -15.01 -5.69 -2.75
CA PRO A 181 -14.71 -4.46 -2.00
C PRO A 181 -14.92 -4.58 -0.48
N GLN A 182 -15.95 -5.31 -0.04
CA GLN A 182 -16.23 -5.48 1.39
C GLN A 182 -15.15 -6.34 2.06
N THR A 183 -14.79 -7.46 1.44
CA THR A 183 -13.71 -8.34 1.92
C THR A 183 -12.37 -7.60 1.94
N ARG A 184 -12.08 -6.76 0.93
CA ARG A 184 -10.88 -5.92 0.87
C ARG A 184 -10.82 -4.97 2.06
N ALA A 185 -11.90 -4.24 2.35
CA ALA A 185 -11.98 -3.34 3.49
C ALA A 185 -11.67 -4.06 4.81
N HIS A 186 -12.24 -5.24 5.05
CA HIS A 186 -11.96 -6.05 6.24
C HIS A 186 -10.49 -6.47 6.33
N VAL A 187 -9.86 -6.91 5.22
CA VAL A 187 -8.42 -7.25 5.23
C VAL A 187 -7.59 -6.04 5.65
N TRP A 188 -7.93 -4.85 5.17
CA TRP A 188 -7.24 -3.61 5.55
C TRP A 188 -7.42 -3.25 7.02
N GLU A 189 -8.61 -3.44 7.60
CA GLU A 189 -8.83 -3.26 9.04
C GLU A 189 -7.87 -4.13 9.87
N TYR A 190 -7.66 -5.40 9.48
CA TYR A 190 -6.71 -6.29 10.16
C TYR A 190 -5.26 -5.83 10.00
N ILE A 191 -4.87 -5.41 8.79
CA ILE A 191 -3.50 -4.92 8.53
C ILE A 191 -3.20 -3.69 9.40
N LEU A 192 -4.12 -2.71 9.45
CA LEU A 192 -3.95 -1.50 10.26
C LEU A 192 -3.99 -1.79 11.76
N ARG A 193 -4.85 -2.71 12.20
CA ARG A 193 -4.89 -3.16 13.60
C ARG A 193 -3.56 -3.80 14.01
N LEU A 194 -2.99 -4.65 13.16
CA LEU A 194 -1.67 -5.25 13.38
C LEU A 194 -0.56 -4.21 13.53
N GLN A 195 -0.50 -3.25 12.63
CA GLN A 195 0.49 -2.18 12.67
C GLN A 195 0.35 -1.38 13.97
N LYS A 196 -0.87 -0.97 14.32
CA LYS A 196 -1.14 -0.13 15.49
C LYS A 196 -0.90 -0.83 16.83
N GLU A 197 -1.41 -2.07 16.99
CA GLU A 197 -1.37 -2.79 18.26
C GLU A 197 -0.05 -3.51 18.53
N LYS A 198 0.63 -3.95 17.47
CA LYS A 198 1.84 -4.77 17.58
C LYS A 198 3.11 -4.06 17.07
N ASN A 199 2.97 -2.82 16.60
CA ASN A 199 4.07 -2.04 16.03
C ASN A 199 4.83 -2.81 14.91
N ILE A 200 4.09 -3.65 14.16
CA ILE A 200 4.65 -4.40 13.02
C ILE A 200 4.78 -3.46 11.84
N THR A 201 5.93 -3.44 11.19
CA THR A 201 6.10 -2.73 9.92
C THR A 201 5.40 -3.51 8.81
N ILE A 202 4.58 -2.84 8.04
CA ILE A 202 3.88 -3.43 6.89
C ILE A 202 4.53 -2.89 5.61
N PHE A 203 4.97 -3.79 4.75
CA PHE A 203 5.43 -3.48 3.41
C PHE A 203 4.55 -4.19 2.40
N LEU A 204 3.88 -3.46 1.53
CA LEU A 204 2.99 -4.06 0.55
C LEU A 204 3.26 -3.58 -0.88
N THR A 205 2.87 -4.41 -1.85
CA THR A 205 2.74 -4.01 -3.24
C THR A 205 1.27 -3.90 -3.58
N THR A 206 0.92 -2.94 -4.40
CA THR A 206 -0.43 -2.79 -4.92
C THR A 206 -0.44 -2.06 -6.27
N HIS A 207 -1.48 -2.28 -7.04
CA HIS A 207 -1.83 -1.46 -8.19
C HIS A 207 -3.14 -0.66 -7.93
N TYR A 208 -3.74 -0.82 -6.74
CA TYR A 208 -4.93 -0.08 -6.31
C TYR A 208 -4.53 1.21 -5.60
N MET A 209 -5.04 2.34 -6.11
CA MET A 209 -4.72 3.67 -5.58
C MET A 209 -5.32 3.90 -4.18
N ASP A 210 -6.52 3.41 -3.94
CA ASP A 210 -7.23 3.48 -2.66
C ASP A 210 -6.46 2.78 -1.53
N GLU A 211 -5.75 1.71 -1.83
CA GLU A 211 -4.87 1.04 -0.87
C GLU A 211 -3.63 1.87 -0.53
N ALA A 212 -3.02 2.48 -1.54
CA ALA A 212 -1.87 3.34 -1.33
C ALA A 212 -2.23 4.61 -0.54
N GLU A 213 -3.47 5.15 -0.68
CA GLU A 213 -3.95 6.31 0.08
C GLU A 213 -3.96 6.09 1.61
N ILE A 214 -4.08 4.84 2.06
CA ILE A 214 -4.12 4.49 3.50
C ILE A 214 -2.71 4.33 4.08
N CYS A 215 -1.69 4.24 3.23
CA CYS A 215 -0.31 4.01 3.67
C CYS A 215 0.36 5.28 4.18
N GLY A 216 1.31 5.12 5.10
CA GLY A 216 2.08 6.25 5.64
C GLY A 216 3.05 6.84 4.62
N LYS A 217 3.65 6.00 3.77
CA LYS A 217 4.51 6.40 2.65
C LYS A 217 4.26 5.51 1.44
N VAL A 218 4.40 6.07 0.27
CA VAL A 218 4.21 5.40 -1.02
C VAL A 218 5.41 5.67 -1.92
N ALA A 219 5.97 4.62 -2.51
CA ALA A 219 6.89 4.75 -3.62
C ALA A 219 6.18 4.30 -4.91
N ILE A 220 6.10 5.18 -5.88
CA ILE A 220 5.53 4.89 -7.19
C ILE A 220 6.62 4.31 -8.06
N MET A 221 6.39 3.08 -8.54
CA MET A 221 7.33 2.38 -9.44
C MET A 221 6.77 2.30 -10.85
N ASP A 222 7.64 2.59 -11.82
CA ASP A 222 7.38 2.34 -13.23
C ASP A 222 8.67 1.94 -13.94
N ASP A 223 8.60 0.96 -14.84
CA ASP A 223 9.72 0.44 -15.65
C ASP A 223 11.02 0.20 -14.83
N GLY A 224 10.90 -0.38 -13.65
CA GLY A 224 12.02 -0.72 -12.77
C GLY A 224 12.61 0.45 -11.98
N HIS A 225 12.05 1.65 -12.05
CA HIS A 225 12.48 2.84 -11.32
C HIS A 225 11.46 3.25 -10.26
N ILE A 226 11.93 3.88 -9.17
CA ILE A 226 11.06 4.69 -8.31
C ILE A 226 10.98 6.08 -8.93
N ILE A 227 9.79 6.47 -9.41
CA ILE A 227 9.54 7.74 -10.09
C ILE A 227 9.04 8.83 -9.16
N ALA A 228 8.45 8.46 -8.03
CA ALA A 228 8.08 9.37 -6.94
C ALA A 228 8.03 8.62 -5.61
N HIS A 229 8.33 9.30 -4.50
CA HIS A 229 8.32 8.68 -3.17
C HIS A 229 8.06 9.74 -2.10
N ASP A 230 6.89 9.67 -1.46
CA ASP A 230 6.49 10.52 -0.32
C ASP A 230 5.25 9.93 0.37
N THR A 231 4.67 10.67 1.32
CA THR A 231 3.33 10.43 1.83
C THR A 231 2.29 10.61 0.71
N PRO A 232 1.12 9.94 0.75
CA PRO A 232 0.05 10.17 -0.22
C PRO A 232 -0.32 11.65 -0.34
N PHE A 233 -0.38 12.36 0.80
CA PHE A 233 -0.65 13.80 0.83
C PHE A 233 0.45 14.61 0.12
N GLY A 234 1.75 14.31 0.39
CA GLY A 234 2.89 14.99 -0.24
C GLY A 234 2.89 14.79 -1.75
N LEU A 235 2.66 13.55 -2.22
CA LEU A 235 2.56 13.23 -3.65
C LEU A 235 1.43 14.03 -4.33
N LYS A 236 0.24 14.03 -3.75
CA LYS A 236 -0.89 14.79 -4.30
C LYS A 236 -0.61 16.29 -4.34
N LYS A 237 -0.05 16.84 -3.28
CA LYS A 237 0.31 18.28 -3.24
C LYS A 237 1.37 18.65 -4.28
N ALA A 238 2.34 17.76 -4.56
CA ALA A 238 3.42 18.03 -5.50
C ALA A 238 3.01 17.90 -6.99
N TYR A 239 2.12 16.96 -7.31
CA TYR A 239 1.84 16.56 -8.69
C TYR A 239 0.40 16.79 -9.15
N THR A 240 -0.53 17.16 -8.25
CA THR A 240 -1.92 17.37 -8.64
C THR A 240 -2.43 18.74 -8.24
N LYS A 241 -3.52 19.15 -8.89
CA LYS A 241 -4.31 20.30 -8.48
C LYS A 241 -5.70 19.86 -8.10
N ASP A 242 -6.27 20.47 -7.09
CA ASP A 242 -7.68 20.32 -6.80
C ASP A 242 -8.48 20.97 -7.94
N ARG A 243 -9.65 20.42 -8.27
CA ARG A 243 -10.51 20.87 -9.37
C ARG A 243 -11.89 21.16 -8.89
N ALA A 244 -12.47 22.27 -9.34
CA ALA A 244 -13.88 22.56 -9.17
C ALA A 244 -14.63 22.28 -10.48
N TYR A 245 -15.80 21.68 -10.35
CA TYR A 245 -16.77 21.48 -11.44
C TYR A 245 -17.94 22.39 -11.15
N ILE A 246 -18.11 23.46 -11.96
CA ILE A 246 -19.07 24.54 -11.70
C ILE A 246 -20.12 24.52 -12.76
N THR A 247 -21.37 24.43 -12.33
CA THR A 247 -22.56 24.63 -13.18
C THR A 247 -23.14 26.03 -12.91
N THR A 248 -23.36 26.80 -13.95
CA THR A 248 -23.82 28.17 -13.83
C THR A 248 -24.92 28.47 -14.84
N GLY A 249 -25.87 29.35 -14.48
CA GLY A 249 -26.85 29.92 -15.39
C GLY A 249 -26.30 31.01 -16.32
N ASN A 250 -25.12 31.57 -15.98
CA ASN A 250 -24.44 32.60 -16.75
C ASN A 250 -22.97 32.24 -17.03
N PRO A 251 -22.71 31.36 -18.03
CA PRO A 251 -21.33 30.93 -18.36
C PRO A 251 -20.40 32.08 -18.68
N ALA A 252 -20.86 33.11 -19.40
CA ALA A 252 -20.04 34.23 -19.82
C ALA A 252 -19.53 35.06 -18.62
N ALA A 253 -20.34 35.24 -17.58
CA ALA A 253 -19.93 35.95 -16.37
C ALA A 253 -18.89 35.14 -15.60
N LEU A 254 -19.02 33.80 -15.47
CA LEU A 254 -18.05 32.93 -14.83
C LEU A 254 -16.74 32.95 -15.62
N GLU A 255 -16.79 32.79 -16.94
CA GLU A 255 -15.58 32.77 -17.79
C GLU A 255 -14.83 34.12 -17.67
N SER A 256 -15.53 35.26 -17.74
CA SER A 256 -14.90 36.59 -17.56
C SER A 256 -14.25 36.74 -16.17
N LEU A 257 -14.89 36.23 -15.11
CA LEU A 257 -14.36 36.27 -13.77
C LEU A 257 -13.08 35.43 -13.63
N LEU A 258 -13.10 34.19 -14.14
CA LEU A 258 -11.94 33.30 -14.11
C LEU A 258 -10.76 33.87 -14.91
N ASP A 259 -11.03 34.43 -16.08
CA ASP A 259 -10.03 35.09 -16.93
C ASP A 259 -9.39 36.31 -16.23
N SER A 260 -10.21 37.13 -15.53
CA SER A 260 -9.72 38.32 -14.82
C SER A 260 -8.77 37.96 -13.67
N HIS A 261 -8.91 36.77 -13.07
CA HIS A 261 -8.06 36.26 -12.00
C HIS A 261 -6.95 35.31 -12.52
N GLY A 262 -6.85 35.09 -13.83
CA GLY A 262 -5.85 34.19 -14.43
C GLY A 262 -6.06 32.71 -14.05
N VAL A 263 -7.29 32.31 -13.72
CA VAL A 263 -7.62 30.94 -13.32
C VAL A 263 -7.87 30.11 -14.57
N HIS A 264 -7.14 29.02 -14.72
CA HIS A 264 -7.29 28.10 -15.86
C HIS A 264 -8.56 27.27 -15.73
N TYR A 265 -9.34 27.16 -16.82
CA TYR A 265 -10.56 26.35 -16.88
C TYR A 265 -10.75 25.69 -18.25
N GLU A 266 -11.54 24.61 -18.25
CA GLU A 266 -12.03 23.95 -19.46
C GLU A 266 -13.54 23.97 -19.49
N LYS A 267 -14.10 24.46 -20.59
CA LYS A 267 -15.54 24.48 -20.82
C LYS A 267 -16.01 23.10 -21.29
N ARG A 268 -17.05 22.58 -20.64
CA ARG A 268 -17.78 21.37 -21.00
C ARG A 268 -19.27 21.73 -21.24
N GLU A 269 -20.03 20.84 -21.86
CA GLU A 269 -21.42 21.11 -22.19
C GLU A 269 -22.30 21.53 -21.00
N LYS A 270 -22.06 20.92 -19.81
CA LYS A 270 -22.88 21.11 -18.62
C LYS A 270 -22.20 21.83 -17.48
N TYR A 271 -20.86 21.95 -17.49
CA TYR A 271 -20.08 22.53 -16.39
C TYR A 271 -18.74 23.10 -16.89
N HIS A 272 -18.14 23.92 -16.07
CA HIS A 272 -16.74 24.35 -16.24
C HIS A 272 -15.87 23.56 -15.28
N ARG A 273 -14.80 22.92 -15.81
CA ARG A 273 -13.75 22.31 -15.00
C ARG A 273 -12.68 23.37 -14.75
N VAL A 274 -12.52 23.76 -13.50
CA VAL A 274 -11.64 24.85 -13.09
C VAL A 274 -10.50 24.27 -12.24
N ASP A 275 -9.26 24.60 -12.60
CA ASP A 275 -8.10 24.25 -11.78
C ASP A 275 -8.06 25.17 -10.55
N MET A 276 -8.12 24.61 -9.36
CA MET A 276 -8.14 25.36 -8.10
C MET A 276 -6.72 25.58 -7.57
N GLY A 277 -6.50 26.78 -7.03
CA GLY A 277 -5.43 27.04 -6.07
C GLY A 277 -5.85 26.67 -4.64
N GLU A 278 -5.46 27.48 -3.67
CA GLU A 278 -5.90 27.28 -2.28
C GLU A 278 -7.42 27.56 -2.17
N VAL A 279 -8.13 26.67 -1.44
CA VAL A 279 -9.60 26.73 -1.31
C VAL A 279 -10.13 28.09 -0.84
N PRO A 280 -9.54 28.77 0.17
CA PRO A 280 -10.05 30.07 0.61
C PRO A 280 -10.00 31.15 -0.47
N GLU A 281 -8.91 31.23 -1.23
CA GLU A 281 -8.73 32.18 -2.33
C GLU A 281 -9.74 31.92 -3.44
N PHE A 282 -9.91 30.64 -3.80
CA PHE A 282 -10.87 30.23 -4.82
C PHE A 282 -12.31 30.57 -4.44
N LEU A 283 -12.71 30.33 -3.19
CA LEU A 283 -14.03 30.70 -2.70
C LEU A 283 -14.24 32.21 -2.69
N GLN A 284 -13.20 33.01 -2.43
CA GLN A 284 -13.29 34.47 -2.51
C GLN A 284 -13.57 34.91 -3.95
N ILE A 285 -12.85 34.37 -4.96
CA ILE A 285 -13.10 34.63 -6.37
C ILE A 285 -14.54 34.31 -6.74
N LEU A 286 -15.03 33.12 -6.37
CA LEU A 286 -16.40 32.70 -6.68
C LEU A 286 -17.47 33.55 -5.98
N SER A 287 -17.15 34.20 -4.87
CA SER A 287 -18.11 35.07 -4.16
C SER A 287 -18.58 36.24 -5.01
N GLU A 288 -17.82 36.68 -6.00
CA GLU A 288 -18.16 37.75 -6.93
C GLU A 288 -19.23 37.32 -7.96
N CYS A 289 -19.36 36.00 -8.24
CA CYS A 289 -20.32 35.41 -9.16
C CYS A 289 -21.37 34.54 -8.46
N ARG A 290 -21.57 34.70 -7.18
CA ARG A 290 -22.34 33.79 -6.32
C ARG A 290 -23.80 33.58 -6.76
N ALA A 291 -24.43 34.60 -7.30
CA ALA A 291 -25.86 34.55 -7.65
C ALA A 291 -26.13 33.65 -8.88
N ASP A 292 -25.14 33.42 -9.71
CA ASP A 292 -25.25 32.69 -10.97
C ASP A 292 -24.79 31.22 -10.89
N ILE A 293 -24.13 30.81 -9.78
CA ILE A 293 -23.66 29.43 -9.60
C ILE A 293 -24.86 28.58 -9.10
N SER A 294 -25.23 27.57 -9.87
CA SER A 294 -26.30 26.63 -9.54
C SER A 294 -25.78 25.37 -8.82
N ASP A 295 -24.55 24.94 -9.12
CA ASP A 295 -23.93 23.81 -8.47
C ASP A 295 -22.38 23.91 -8.49
N ILE A 296 -21.71 23.38 -7.47
CA ILE A 296 -20.27 23.27 -7.39
C ILE A 296 -19.86 21.97 -6.73
N GLU A 297 -19.08 21.17 -7.44
CA GLU A 297 -18.43 19.97 -6.92
C GLU A 297 -16.90 20.19 -6.88
N ILE A 298 -16.30 20.05 -5.71
CA ILE A 298 -14.84 20.13 -5.56
C ILE A 298 -14.27 18.72 -5.47
N ARG A 299 -13.38 18.37 -6.38
CA ARG A 299 -12.64 17.10 -6.39
C ARG A 299 -11.19 17.36 -6.09
N LYS A 300 -10.70 16.71 -5.04
CA LYS A 300 -9.28 16.72 -4.71
C LYS A 300 -8.51 15.80 -5.65
N GLY A 301 -7.25 16.16 -5.90
CA GLY A 301 -6.35 15.31 -6.65
C GLY A 301 -6.19 13.93 -5.98
N THR A 302 -6.06 12.89 -6.79
CA THR A 302 -5.92 11.49 -6.38
C THR A 302 -4.52 10.98 -6.71
N LEU A 303 -4.11 9.84 -6.13
CA LEU A 303 -2.87 9.17 -6.54
C LEU A 303 -2.91 8.70 -8.00
N ASN A 304 -4.10 8.46 -8.58
CA ASN A 304 -4.23 8.19 -10.00
C ASN A 304 -3.85 9.41 -10.85
N ASP A 305 -4.28 10.61 -10.44
CA ASP A 305 -3.86 11.85 -11.10
C ASP A 305 -2.34 12.06 -10.98
N VAL A 306 -1.75 11.75 -9.82
CA VAL A 306 -0.27 11.77 -9.63
C VAL A 306 0.41 10.86 -10.63
N PHE A 307 -0.05 9.61 -10.74
CA PHE A 307 0.55 8.65 -11.65
C PHE A 307 0.43 9.08 -13.12
N LEU A 308 -0.75 9.56 -13.50
CA LEU A 308 -1.02 10.08 -14.84
C LEU A 308 -0.14 11.27 -15.17
N GLU A 309 0.03 12.22 -14.25
CA GLU A 309 0.88 13.41 -14.44
C GLU A 309 2.35 13.04 -14.66
N ILE A 310 2.88 12.09 -13.87
CA ILE A 310 4.29 11.70 -13.94
C ILE A 310 4.57 10.84 -15.17
N THR A 311 3.65 9.93 -15.56
CA THR A 311 3.91 8.90 -16.58
C THR A 311 3.23 9.18 -17.92
N GLY A 312 2.27 10.11 -17.98
CA GLY A 312 1.42 10.37 -19.15
C GLY A 312 0.42 9.24 -19.47
N ARG A 313 0.24 8.26 -18.58
CA ARG A 313 -0.66 7.11 -18.80
C ARG A 313 -1.34 6.68 -17.49
N GLU A 314 -2.56 6.15 -17.58
CA GLU A 314 -3.27 5.58 -16.44
C GLU A 314 -2.75 4.18 -16.09
N ILE A 315 -2.82 3.81 -14.80
CA ILE A 315 -2.67 2.41 -14.39
C ILE A 315 -3.95 1.68 -14.83
N ARG A 316 -3.82 0.80 -15.84
CA ARG A 316 -4.93 -0.07 -16.23
C ARG A 316 -5.02 -1.23 -15.27
N GLU A 317 -6.21 -1.47 -14.71
CA GLU A 317 -6.53 -2.74 -14.07
C GLU A 317 -6.37 -3.83 -15.13
N ALA A 318 -5.55 -4.84 -14.84
CA ALA A 318 -5.42 -5.96 -15.77
C ALA A 318 -6.77 -6.68 -15.82
N ASP A 319 -7.39 -6.69 -17.02
CA ASP A 319 -8.59 -7.48 -17.27
C ASP A 319 -8.35 -8.92 -16.81
N ALA A 320 -9.16 -9.41 -15.90
CA ALA A 320 -9.14 -10.78 -15.37
C ALA A 320 -9.49 -11.84 -16.44
N SER A 321 -9.53 -11.47 -17.74
CA SER A 321 -9.92 -12.29 -18.89
C SER A 321 -8.77 -12.92 -19.67
N ALA A 322 -7.50 -12.56 -19.41
CA ALA A 322 -6.37 -13.02 -20.26
C ALA A 322 -5.73 -14.36 -19.83
N SER A 323 -6.28 -15.10 -18.86
CA SER A 323 -5.70 -16.36 -18.38
C SER A 323 -6.44 -17.63 -18.80
N LYS A 324 -7.17 -17.62 -19.93
CA LYS A 324 -7.88 -18.81 -20.45
C LYS A 324 -7.58 -19.21 -21.90
N GLU A 325 -6.52 -18.72 -22.50
CA GLU A 325 -6.05 -19.26 -23.79
C GLU A 325 -4.56 -19.56 -23.71
N GLY A 326 -4.23 -20.80 -23.48
CA GLY A 326 -2.84 -21.30 -23.52
C GLY A 326 -2.62 -22.52 -22.61
N ALA A 327 -3.39 -23.60 -22.79
CA ALA A 327 -3.02 -24.92 -22.30
C ALA A 327 -2.59 -25.77 -23.46
#